data_ebf3401c6fb00bc9f1a3c7bb93c641e8
#
_entry.id   ebf3401c6fb00bc9f1a3c7bb93c641e8
#
_cell.length_a   1.000
_cell.length_b   1.000
_cell.length_c   1.000
_cell.angle_alpha   90.00
_cell.angle_beta   90.00
_cell.angle_gamma   90.00
#
_symmetry.space_group_name_H-M   'P 1'
#
loop_
_entity.id
_entity.type
_entity.pdbx_description
1 polymer ?
#
loop_
_entity_poly.entity_id
_entity_poly.type
_entity_poly.pdbx_seq_one_letter_code
_entity_poly.pdbx_strand_id
1 'polypeptide(L)'
;MTALDRLARTDLAFLNWRDPAHPDAGGAEAYCWEIARRFAAAGAHVTLVSSRYPGSRAREYRDGILVVRAGGTFGVYATAAAHLLRNRHAYDAVVDFQNGIPFFSPLFTPRWTADICVIHHVHQHQFDTRFRWPMNTVGRVLEKQVSRRVYRGRPVVVVSPSTREGARRELGFGNPIHIVPNGRPDPTLTTPSGRRSATPALTVVSRLVPQKRVDLILRAVPGLLRRTPELRVDLCGDGPEGESLRKLAAGLGIGSAVVFHGHVSEERKQELFHRAWLTVVPSVAEGWGLAVIEANAVGTPALAFDVPGLRDAIRPGVNGWLLAPGTDLAAGIAEALDALATPEARDLTAARCRAWAAAFSWDASAERLAQVVLEDLQRIHRHRRSRRCASDLSVVTRFTSPDPDATERAVRSSLRETDVWHREGDAFRLLLHGCDEVRAWNALSRLDVAEAAVARARITLANGHDVLLGAAGSDEGATPGPSGGRPS
;
A
#
# COMPACT_ATOMS: atom_id res chain seq x y z
N MET A 1 -10.97 1.33 19.50
CA MET A 1 -10.51 2.26 18.46
C MET A 1 -9.27 1.66 17.83
N THR A 2 -9.34 1.31 16.55
CA THR A 2 -8.25 0.69 15.80
C THR A 2 -7.16 1.71 15.43
N ALA A 3 -6.02 1.27 14.91
CA ALA A 3 -5.01 2.20 14.39
C ALA A 3 -5.54 2.97 13.18
N LEU A 4 -6.36 2.33 12.35
CA LEU A 4 -7.05 2.99 11.24
C LEU A 4 -7.97 4.12 11.73
N ASP A 5 -8.80 3.87 12.74
CA ASP A 5 -9.69 4.90 13.29
C ASP A 5 -8.92 6.14 13.78
N ARG A 6 -7.70 5.91 14.32
CA ARG A 6 -6.82 6.99 14.81
C ARG A 6 -6.16 7.80 13.68
N LEU A 7 -6.16 7.31 12.45
CA LEU A 7 -5.72 8.06 11.27
C LEU A 7 -6.84 8.88 10.63
N ALA A 8 -8.06 8.83 11.16
CA ALA A 8 -9.14 9.70 10.70
C ALA A 8 -8.68 11.17 10.66
N ARG A 9 -8.99 11.87 9.56
CA ARG A 9 -8.60 13.27 9.30
C ARG A 9 -7.09 13.52 9.15
N THR A 10 -6.28 12.48 9.05
CA THR A 10 -4.85 12.61 8.72
C THR A 10 -4.69 12.79 7.23
N ASP A 11 -3.87 13.74 6.81
CA ASP A 11 -3.56 13.99 5.40
C ASP A 11 -2.39 13.11 4.96
N LEU A 12 -2.64 12.18 4.03
CA LEU A 12 -1.68 11.18 3.60
C LEU A 12 -1.41 11.27 2.09
N ALA A 13 -0.13 11.23 1.71
CA ALA A 13 0.25 11.02 0.32
C ALA A 13 0.77 9.59 0.13
N PHE A 14 0.21 8.89 -0.86
CA PHE A 14 0.69 7.60 -1.33
C PHE A 14 1.37 7.83 -2.68
N LEU A 15 2.62 7.43 -2.78
CA LEU A 15 3.40 7.57 -4.01
C LEU A 15 3.60 6.19 -4.61
N ASN A 16 3.02 5.93 -5.76
CA ASN A 16 3.21 4.65 -6.45
C ASN A 16 3.47 4.89 -7.95
N TRP A 17 4.30 4.06 -8.54
CA TRP A 17 4.66 4.19 -9.95
C TRP A 17 3.44 4.20 -10.86
N ARG A 18 2.45 3.36 -10.57
CA ARG A 18 1.19 3.22 -11.29
C ARG A 18 0.02 3.16 -10.32
N ASP A 19 -1.17 3.45 -10.79
CA ASP A 19 -2.41 3.15 -10.08
C ASP A 19 -3.09 1.89 -10.68
N PRO A 20 -4.11 1.33 -10.03
CA PRO A 20 -4.74 0.08 -10.49
C PRO A 20 -5.41 0.14 -11.86
N ALA A 21 -5.75 1.35 -12.36
CA ALA A 21 -6.35 1.51 -13.67
C ALA A 21 -5.30 1.55 -14.82
N HIS A 22 -4.01 1.53 -14.47
CA HIS A 22 -2.95 1.47 -15.46
C HIS A 22 -2.95 0.10 -16.17
N PRO A 23 -2.82 0.03 -17.52
CA PRO A 23 -2.83 -1.23 -18.27
C PRO A 23 -1.83 -2.28 -17.77
N ASP A 24 -0.66 -1.84 -17.28
CA ASP A 24 0.38 -2.73 -16.75
C ASP A 24 0.32 -2.86 -15.20
N ALA A 25 -0.80 -2.54 -14.56
CA ALA A 25 -0.92 -2.69 -13.11
C ALA A 25 -0.74 -4.16 -12.68
N GLY A 26 -0.26 -4.36 -11.46
CA GLY A 26 -0.01 -5.67 -10.88
C GLY A 26 -0.25 -5.70 -9.37
N GLY A 27 0.35 -6.68 -8.70
CA GLY A 27 0.14 -6.89 -7.26
C GLY A 27 0.57 -5.74 -6.35
N ALA A 28 1.59 -4.97 -6.74
CA ALA A 28 2.04 -3.81 -5.97
C ALA A 28 1.05 -2.64 -6.05
N GLU A 29 0.46 -2.43 -7.22
CA GLU A 29 -0.58 -1.43 -7.44
C GLU A 29 -1.88 -1.82 -6.72
N ALA A 30 -2.25 -3.10 -6.76
CA ALA A 30 -3.39 -3.62 -5.99
C ALA A 30 -3.18 -3.46 -4.48
N TYR A 31 -1.99 -3.74 -3.96
CA TYR A 31 -1.65 -3.52 -2.55
C TYR A 31 -1.82 -2.05 -2.16
N CYS A 32 -1.21 -1.14 -2.92
CA CYS A 32 -1.31 0.29 -2.66
C CYS A 32 -2.77 0.74 -2.60
N TRP A 33 -3.59 0.30 -3.55
CA TRP A 33 -5.01 0.66 -3.63
C TRP A 33 -5.83 0.09 -2.47
N GLU A 34 -5.66 -1.20 -2.18
CA GLU A 34 -6.39 -1.87 -1.11
C GLU A 34 -6.13 -1.26 0.28
N ILE A 35 -4.90 -0.82 0.51
CA ILE A 35 -4.56 -0.07 1.73
C ILE A 35 -5.15 1.34 1.69
N ALA A 36 -4.96 2.07 0.58
CA ALA A 36 -5.41 3.45 0.43
C ALA A 36 -6.92 3.61 0.63
N ARG A 37 -7.73 2.70 0.02
CA ARG A 37 -9.19 2.74 0.16
C ARG A 37 -9.67 2.47 1.60
N ARG A 38 -8.96 1.64 2.36
CA ARG A 38 -9.27 1.38 3.77
C ARG A 38 -8.91 2.57 4.65
N PHE A 39 -7.81 3.22 4.36
CA PHE A 39 -7.45 4.47 5.04
C PHE A 39 -8.48 5.56 4.76
N ALA A 40 -8.90 5.71 3.50
CA ALA A 40 -9.95 6.65 3.12
C ALA A 40 -11.30 6.31 3.77
N ALA A 41 -11.67 5.02 3.78
CA ALA A 41 -12.90 4.55 4.44
C ALA A 41 -12.90 4.79 5.97
N ALA A 42 -11.73 4.79 6.61
CA ALA A 42 -11.56 5.15 8.01
C ALA A 42 -11.53 6.67 8.25
N GLY A 43 -11.73 7.49 7.22
CA GLY A 43 -11.81 8.95 7.33
C GLY A 43 -10.48 9.69 7.17
N ALA A 44 -9.41 9.03 6.72
CA ALA A 44 -8.17 9.71 6.33
C ALA A 44 -8.31 10.37 4.95
N HIS A 45 -7.64 11.50 4.75
CA HIS A 45 -7.57 12.17 3.45
C HIS A 45 -6.40 11.60 2.65
N VAL A 46 -6.69 10.72 1.70
CA VAL A 46 -5.66 10.04 0.93
C VAL A 46 -5.51 10.65 -0.47
N THR A 47 -4.29 11.06 -0.81
CA THR A 47 -3.90 11.46 -2.17
C THR A 47 -2.94 10.40 -2.73
N LEU A 48 -3.33 9.74 -3.82
CA LEU A 48 -2.46 8.83 -4.56
C LEU A 48 -1.81 9.56 -5.74
N VAL A 49 -0.50 9.65 -5.75
CA VAL A 49 0.28 10.23 -6.86
C VAL A 49 0.87 9.08 -7.69
N SER A 50 0.58 9.08 -9.00
CA SER A 50 1.03 8.02 -9.91
C SER A 50 1.36 8.54 -11.31
N SER A 51 1.92 7.67 -12.16
CA SER A 51 2.21 7.99 -13.55
C SER A 51 0.94 8.16 -14.38
N ARG A 52 1.00 9.08 -15.33
CA ARG A 52 -0.05 9.26 -16.33
C ARG A 52 0.13 8.29 -17.49
N TYR A 53 -0.96 7.74 -17.98
CA TYR A 53 -1.01 6.86 -19.16
C TYR A 53 -2.04 7.37 -20.18
N PRO A 54 -1.99 6.96 -21.46
CA PRO A 54 -2.93 7.40 -22.49
C PRO A 54 -4.37 7.16 -22.07
N GLY A 55 -5.22 8.16 -22.27
CA GLY A 55 -6.64 8.13 -21.88
C GLY A 55 -6.93 8.39 -20.41
N SER A 56 -5.93 8.44 -19.53
CA SER A 56 -6.15 8.69 -18.11
C SER A 56 -6.46 10.16 -17.80
N ARG A 57 -7.33 10.41 -16.81
CA ARG A 57 -7.56 11.75 -16.26
C ARG A 57 -6.39 12.16 -15.39
N ALA A 58 -6.00 13.44 -15.44
CA ALA A 58 -4.93 13.97 -14.61
C ALA A 58 -5.29 13.99 -13.11
N ARG A 59 -6.56 14.21 -12.79
CA ARG A 59 -7.11 14.14 -11.42
C ARG A 59 -8.45 13.43 -11.45
N GLU A 60 -8.69 12.63 -10.43
CA GLU A 60 -9.90 11.83 -10.31
C GLU A 60 -10.14 11.50 -8.83
N TYR A 61 -11.40 11.58 -8.38
CA TYR A 61 -11.80 11.02 -7.11
C TYR A 61 -12.39 9.62 -7.33
N ARG A 62 -11.85 8.64 -6.62
CA ARG A 62 -12.33 7.26 -6.69
C ARG A 62 -12.19 6.60 -5.32
N ASP A 63 -13.25 5.99 -4.83
CA ASP A 63 -13.30 5.28 -3.53
C ASP A 63 -12.78 6.15 -2.35
N GLY A 64 -13.09 7.46 -2.35
CA GLY A 64 -12.63 8.41 -1.34
C GLY A 64 -11.17 8.86 -1.49
N ILE A 65 -10.47 8.43 -2.53
CA ILE A 65 -9.05 8.73 -2.80
C ILE A 65 -8.96 9.80 -3.91
N LEU A 66 -8.17 10.84 -3.68
CA LEU A 66 -7.76 11.77 -4.73
C LEU A 66 -6.59 11.16 -5.52
N VAL A 67 -6.83 10.69 -6.74
CA VAL A 67 -5.78 10.21 -7.65
C VAL A 67 -5.24 11.37 -8.48
N VAL A 68 -3.93 11.60 -8.42
CA VAL A 68 -3.20 12.61 -9.17
C VAL A 68 -2.21 11.93 -10.10
N ARG A 69 -2.41 12.02 -11.43
CA ARG A 69 -1.56 11.38 -12.43
C ARG A 69 -0.76 12.41 -13.21
N ALA A 70 0.57 12.23 -13.23
CA ALA A 70 1.46 13.12 -13.98
C ALA A 70 2.74 12.40 -14.43
N GLY A 71 3.44 12.97 -15.42
CA GLY A 71 4.82 12.65 -15.77
C GLY A 71 5.08 11.38 -16.58
N GLY A 72 4.11 10.50 -16.79
CA GLY A 72 4.34 9.23 -17.49
C GLY A 72 5.37 8.31 -16.78
N THR A 73 5.89 7.30 -17.49
CA THR A 73 6.70 6.20 -16.90
C THR A 73 7.91 6.64 -16.08
N PHE A 74 8.70 7.59 -16.58
CA PHE A 74 9.90 8.09 -15.87
C PHE A 74 9.69 9.47 -15.26
N GLY A 75 8.86 10.30 -15.90
CA GLY A 75 8.57 11.66 -15.44
C GLY A 75 7.79 11.71 -14.12
N VAL A 76 7.17 10.61 -13.71
CA VAL A 76 6.42 10.52 -12.44
C VAL A 76 7.27 10.86 -11.22
N TYR A 77 8.56 10.52 -11.20
CA TYR A 77 9.46 10.83 -10.09
C TYR A 77 9.63 12.35 -9.92
N ALA A 78 9.89 13.06 -11.02
CA ALA A 78 10.03 14.52 -10.99
C ALA A 78 8.70 15.22 -10.66
N THR A 79 7.58 14.71 -11.19
CA THR A 79 6.26 15.29 -10.92
C THR A 79 5.78 15.01 -9.50
N ALA A 80 6.08 13.84 -8.93
CA ALA A 80 5.83 13.54 -7.53
C ALA A 80 6.67 14.42 -6.59
N ALA A 81 7.95 14.62 -6.89
CA ALA A 81 8.81 15.55 -6.16
C ALA A 81 8.25 16.98 -6.20
N ALA A 82 7.85 17.47 -7.38
CA ALA A 82 7.23 18.78 -7.53
C ALA A 82 5.88 18.88 -6.80
N HIS A 83 5.09 17.79 -6.78
CA HIS A 83 3.84 17.72 -6.03
C HIS A 83 4.09 17.83 -4.53
N LEU A 84 5.05 17.07 -3.99
CA LEU A 84 5.41 17.13 -2.56
C LEU A 84 5.96 18.51 -2.18
N LEU A 85 6.79 19.13 -3.00
CA LEU A 85 7.32 20.47 -2.74
C LEU A 85 6.23 21.55 -2.73
N ARG A 86 5.27 21.51 -3.68
CA ARG A 86 4.16 22.45 -3.74
C ARG A 86 3.19 22.28 -2.57
N ASN A 87 3.03 21.05 -2.09
CA ASN A 87 2.14 20.67 -0.98
C ASN A 87 2.93 20.33 0.29
N ARG A 88 4.11 20.97 0.47
CA ARG A 88 5.09 20.60 1.49
C ARG A 88 4.54 20.48 2.91
N HIS A 89 3.54 21.28 3.23
CA HIS A 89 2.93 21.33 4.55
C HIS A 89 1.54 20.68 4.63
N ALA A 90 1.07 20.08 3.53
CA ALA A 90 -0.26 19.49 3.46
C ALA A 90 -0.34 18.07 4.02
N TYR A 91 0.78 17.34 4.06
CA TYR A 91 0.78 15.93 4.43
C TYR A 91 1.39 15.70 5.81
N ASP A 92 0.69 14.94 6.63
CA ASP A 92 1.18 14.43 7.90
C ASP A 92 2.10 13.23 7.70
N ALA A 93 1.77 12.37 6.72
CA ALA A 93 2.62 11.24 6.36
C ALA A 93 2.65 11.00 4.83
N VAL A 94 3.76 10.43 4.38
CA VAL A 94 3.97 9.97 3.00
C VAL A 94 4.32 8.49 3.03
N VAL A 95 3.60 7.69 2.25
CA VAL A 95 3.88 6.27 2.03
C VAL A 95 4.45 6.12 0.62
N ASP A 96 5.74 5.83 0.54
CA ASP A 96 6.51 5.74 -0.70
C ASP A 96 6.67 4.28 -1.10
N PHE A 97 5.95 3.86 -2.15
CA PHE A 97 5.97 2.50 -2.66
C PHE A 97 7.13 2.31 -3.64
N GLN A 98 8.17 1.69 -3.15
CA GLN A 98 9.36 1.37 -3.94
C GLN A 98 9.10 0.17 -4.85
N ASN A 99 8.86 0.46 -6.14
CA ASN A 99 8.77 -0.54 -7.20
C ASN A 99 10.07 -0.53 -8.04
N GLY A 100 11.19 -0.89 -7.40
CA GLY A 100 12.55 -0.75 -7.89
C GLY A 100 13.23 0.50 -7.34
N ILE A 101 12.92 1.67 -7.86
CA ILE A 101 13.45 2.96 -7.37
C ILE A 101 12.36 3.64 -6.55
N PRO A 102 12.63 4.10 -5.30
CA PRO A 102 11.66 4.89 -4.53
C PRO A 102 11.56 6.32 -5.06
N PHE A 103 10.52 7.04 -4.64
CA PHE A 103 10.34 8.46 -4.97
C PHE A 103 11.24 9.39 -4.17
N PHE A 104 11.97 8.86 -3.19
CA PHE A 104 12.84 9.63 -2.29
C PHE A 104 12.09 10.73 -1.54
N SER A 105 10.89 10.44 -1.10
CA SER A 105 10.00 11.41 -0.43
C SER A 105 10.65 12.22 0.70
N PRO A 106 11.56 11.67 1.54
CA PRO A 106 12.20 12.45 2.61
C PRO A 106 13.03 13.65 2.14
N LEU A 107 13.43 13.71 0.86
CA LEU A 107 14.13 14.86 0.28
C LEU A 107 13.19 16.05 -0.01
N PHE A 108 11.90 15.80 -0.13
CA PHE A 108 10.90 16.77 -0.58
C PHE A 108 9.87 17.11 0.49
N THR A 109 9.89 16.39 1.61
CA THR A 109 8.99 16.58 2.76
C THR A 109 9.72 17.30 3.90
N PRO A 110 8.99 17.98 4.79
CA PRO A 110 9.54 18.49 6.03
C PRO A 110 9.98 17.36 6.98
N ARG A 111 10.89 17.65 7.88
CA ARG A 111 11.37 16.67 8.88
C ARG A 111 10.29 16.16 9.85
N TRP A 112 9.16 16.84 9.93
CA TRP A 112 8.02 16.47 10.76
C TRP A 112 6.96 15.65 10.04
N THR A 113 7.11 15.41 8.75
CA THR A 113 6.29 14.48 8.01
C THR A 113 6.82 13.07 8.24
N ALA A 114 5.94 12.12 8.54
CA ALA A 114 6.31 10.71 8.60
C ALA A 114 6.51 10.20 7.17
N ASP A 115 7.66 9.58 6.91
CA ASP A 115 7.97 9.00 5.61
C ASP A 115 8.21 7.50 5.77
N ILE A 116 7.35 6.70 5.17
CA ILE A 116 7.39 5.24 5.22
C ILE A 116 7.77 4.70 3.84
N CYS A 117 8.85 3.93 3.76
CA CYS A 117 9.26 3.25 2.54
C CYS A 117 8.64 1.84 2.51
N VAL A 118 7.84 1.53 1.46
CA VAL A 118 7.24 0.21 1.27
C VAL A 118 7.96 -0.52 0.14
N ILE A 119 8.57 -1.66 0.43
CA ILE A 119 9.33 -2.47 -0.53
C ILE A 119 8.56 -3.76 -0.82
N HIS A 120 8.07 -3.90 -2.04
CA HIS A 120 7.40 -5.12 -2.48
C HIS A 120 8.37 -6.21 -2.90
N HIS A 121 9.48 -5.83 -3.51
CA HIS A 121 10.49 -6.75 -4.02
C HIS A 121 11.84 -6.05 -4.16
N VAL A 122 12.94 -6.79 -3.98
CA VAL A 122 14.31 -6.31 -4.25
C VAL A 122 14.62 -6.52 -5.72
N HIS A 123 14.95 -5.47 -6.44
CA HIS A 123 15.09 -5.48 -7.89
C HIS A 123 16.55 -5.57 -8.39
N GLN A 124 17.53 -5.74 -7.50
CA GLN A 124 18.95 -5.70 -7.85
C GLN A 124 19.30 -6.57 -9.07
N HIS A 125 18.81 -7.81 -9.13
CA HIS A 125 19.02 -8.71 -10.26
C HIS A 125 18.13 -8.39 -11.47
N GLN A 126 16.97 -7.79 -11.25
CA GLN A 126 16.04 -7.45 -12.33
C GLN A 126 16.53 -6.26 -13.18
N PHE A 127 17.29 -5.35 -12.60
CA PHE A 127 17.91 -4.27 -13.37
C PHE A 127 18.82 -4.78 -14.47
N ASP A 128 19.59 -5.86 -14.24
CA ASP A 128 20.51 -6.44 -15.23
C ASP A 128 19.77 -7.14 -16.37
N THR A 129 18.57 -7.68 -16.11
CA THR A 129 17.76 -8.32 -17.16
C THR A 129 16.92 -7.34 -17.96
N ARG A 130 16.60 -6.16 -17.39
CA ARG A 130 15.67 -5.20 -17.99
C ARG A 130 16.35 -4.02 -18.68
N PHE A 131 17.54 -3.63 -18.21
CA PHE A 131 18.26 -2.46 -18.70
C PHE A 131 19.71 -2.82 -19.06
N ARG A 132 20.23 -2.16 -20.11
CA ARG A 132 21.64 -2.25 -20.47
C ARG A 132 22.45 -1.24 -19.68
N TRP A 133 23.76 -1.45 -19.63
CA TRP A 133 24.71 -0.45 -19.10
C TRP A 133 24.58 0.89 -19.84
N PRO A 134 24.58 2.05 -19.15
CA PRO A 134 24.79 2.27 -17.70
C PRO A 134 23.51 2.23 -16.85
N MET A 135 22.32 2.15 -17.44
CA MET A 135 21.02 2.30 -16.75
C MET A 135 20.77 1.22 -15.67
N ASN A 136 21.20 -0.02 -15.90
CA ASN A 136 21.13 -1.08 -14.90
C ASN A 136 21.95 -0.73 -13.63
N THR A 137 23.17 -0.19 -13.82
CA THR A 137 24.03 0.23 -12.71
C THR A 137 23.42 1.41 -11.93
N VAL A 138 22.89 2.40 -12.66
CA VAL A 138 22.20 3.55 -12.05
C VAL A 138 21.00 3.06 -11.21
N GLY A 139 20.17 2.18 -11.77
CA GLY A 139 19.02 1.60 -11.05
C GLY A 139 19.43 0.91 -9.75
N ARG A 140 20.47 0.07 -9.80
CA ARG A 140 20.98 -0.65 -8.63
C ARG A 140 21.55 0.29 -7.56
N VAL A 141 22.28 1.35 -7.98
CA VAL A 141 22.81 2.37 -7.06
C VAL A 141 21.67 3.14 -6.38
N LEU A 142 20.67 3.55 -7.15
CA LEU A 142 19.50 4.26 -6.62
C LEU A 142 18.72 3.38 -5.64
N GLU A 143 18.43 2.13 -6.00
CA GLU A 143 17.70 1.20 -5.14
C GLU A 143 18.45 0.85 -3.86
N LYS A 144 19.78 0.67 -3.91
CA LYS A 144 20.58 0.23 -2.77
C LYS A 144 21.18 1.39 -1.99
N GLN A 145 22.08 2.16 -2.65
CA GLN A 145 22.94 3.11 -1.92
C GLN A 145 22.20 4.40 -1.59
N VAL A 146 21.44 4.94 -2.55
CA VAL A 146 20.74 6.21 -2.36
C VAL A 146 19.53 5.99 -1.44
N SER A 147 18.72 4.97 -1.69
CA SER A 147 17.53 4.70 -0.87
C SER A 147 17.89 4.46 0.59
N ARG A 148 18.93 3.65 0.87
CA ARG A 148 19.42 3.43 2.24
C ARG A 148 19.83 4.70 2.95
N ARG A 149 20.43 5.67 2.24
CA ARG A 149 20.84 6.96 2.83
C ARG A 149 19.67 7.88 3.07
N VAL A 150 18.77 7.99 2.08
CA VAL A 150 17.61 8.88 2.12
C VAL A 150 16.62 8.45 3.21
N TYR A 151 16.34 7.15 3.31
CA TYR A 151 15.40 6.61 4.32
C TYR A 151 16.07 6.26 5.66
N ARG A 152 17.31 6.67 5.88
CA ARG A 152 18.00 6.40 7.16
C ARG A 152 17.18 6.91 8.34
N GLY A 153 16.87 6.00 9.29
CA GLY A 153 16.08 6.30 10.49
C GLY A 153 14.57 6.44 10.24
N ARG A 154 14.07 6.14 9.02
CA ARG A 154 12.66 6.05 8.71
C ARG A 154 12.18 4.59 8.74
N PRO A 155 10.93 4.29 9.07
CA PRO A 155 10.43 2.92 9.01
C PRO A 155 10.41 2.39 7.57
N VAL A 156 10.75 1.11 7.45
CA VAL A 156 10.64 0.37 6.19
C VAL A 156 9.59 -0.71 6.37
N VAL A 157 8.69 -0.82 5.42
CA VAL A 157 7.66 -1.85 5.35
C VAL A 157 7.99 -2.80 4.21
N VAL A 158 7.84 -4.09 4.43
CA VAL A 158 8.04 -5.14 3.43
C VAL A 158 6.86 -6.10 3.45
N VAL A 159 6.64 -6.79 2.34
CA VAL A 159 5.46 -7.66 2.19
C VAL A 159 5.68 -9.09 2.67
N SER A 160 6.94 -9.51 2.88
CA SER A 160 7.26 -10.89 3.28
C SER A 160 8.54 -11.00 4.11
N PRO A 161 8.74 -12.12 4.82
CA PRO A 161 10.01 -12.45 5.48
C PRO A 161 11.19 -12.46 4.51
N SER A 162 11.06 -13.05 3.32
CA SER A 162 12.11 -13.07 2.29
C SER A 162 12.44 -11.65 1.81
N THR A 163 11.43 -10.79 1.61
CA THR A 163 11.68 -9.38 1.25
C THR A 163 12.39 -8.63 2.38
N ARG A 164 12.07 -8.94 3.66
CA ARG A 164 12.81 -8.38 4.81
C ARG A 164 14.27 -8.81 4.79
N GLU A 165 14.54 -10.07 4.52
CA GLU A 165 15.91 -10.57 4.41
C GLU A 165 16.66 -9.89 3.26
N GLY A 166 16.07 -9.78 2.08
CA GLY A 166 16.63 -9.05 0.94
C GLY A 166 16.90 -7.57 1.25
N ALA A 167 15.95 -6.88 1.89
CA ALA A 167 16.13 -5.49 2.32
C ALA A 167 17.31 -5.35 3.30
N ARG A 168 17.53 -6.31 4.20
CA ARG A 168 18.68 -6.35 5.11
C ARG A 168 19.98 -6.67 4.40
N ARG A 169 20.04 -7.79 3.68
CA ARG A 169 21.28 -8.34 3.12
C ARG A 169 21.69 -7.67 1.81
N GLU A 170 20.76 -7.46 0.89
CA GLU A 170 21.06 -6.95 -0.45
C GLU A 170 21.06 -5.42 -0.48
N LEU A 171 20.04 -4.78 0.11
CA LEU A 171 19.94 -3.31 0.13
C LEU A 171 20.68 -2.68 1.32
N GLY A 172 20.91 -3.43 2.40
CA GLY A 172 21.67 -2.99 3.57
C GLY A 172 20.91 -2.01 4.47
N PHE A 173 19.58 -2.10 4.52
CA PHE A 173 18.78 -1.29 5.45
C PHE A 173 19.02 -1.70 6.91
N GLY A 174 19.48 -0.75 7.75
CA GLY A 174 19.60 -0.92 9.20
C GLY A 174 18.37 -0.48 10.00
N ASN A 175 17.34 0.00 9.33
CA ASN A 175 16.12 0.56 9.90
C ASN A 175 15.26 -0.50 10.60
N PRO A 176 14.26 -0.10 11.44
CA PRO A 176 13.13 -0.96 11.76
C PRO A 176 12.43 -1.40 10.47
N ILE A 177 12.25 -2.71 10.28
CA ILE A 177 11.56 -3.28 9.12
C ILE A 177 10.34 -4.03 9.60
N HIS A 178 9.17 -3.57 9.19
CA HIS A 178 7.87 -4.12 9.52
C HIS A 178 7.37 -5.01 8.38
N ILE A 179 6.78 -6.18 8.70
CA ILE A 179 6.17 -7.03 7.69
C ILE A 179 4.68 -6.75 7.66
N VAL A 180 4.21 -6.27 6.50
CA VAL A 180 2.80 -6.03 6.21
C VAL A 180 2.45 -6.78 4.93
N PRO A 181 1.98 -8.03 5.02
CA PRO A 181 1.74 -8.88 3.85
C PRO A 181 0.55 -8.38 3.03
N ASN A 182 0.46 -8.83 1.78
CA ASN A 182 -0.73 -8.64 0.98
C ASN A 182 -1.91 -9.39 1.59
N GLY A 183 -3.10 -8.83 1.48
CA GLY A 183 -4.34 -9.50 1.82
C GLY A 183 -4.84 -10.39 0.68
N ARG A 184 -5.78 -11.26 1.00
CA ARG A 184 -6.57 -12.02 0.03
C ARG A 184 -7.81 -11.23 -0.41
N PRO A 185 -8.42 -11.56 -1.55
CA PRO A 185 -9.73 -11.03 -1.91
C PRO A 185 -10.77 -11.27 -0.82
N ASP A 186 -11.76 -10.39 -0.72
CA ASP A 186 -12.82 -10.51 0.26
C ASP A 186 -13.67 -11.77 -0.05
N PRO A 187 -13.83 -12.70 0.90
CA PRO A 187 -14.58 -13.93 0.67
C PRO A 187 -16.07 -13.69 0.43
N THR A 188 -16.61 -12.57 0.88
CA THR A 188 -18.03 -12.23 0.65
C THR A 188 -18.31 -11.86 -0.80
N LEU A 189 -17.30 -11.36 -1.51
CA LEU A 189 -17.38 -11.00 -2.93
C LEU A 189 -17.08 -12.20 -3.86
N THR A 190 -16.62 -13.32 -3.33
CA THR A 190 -16.02 -14.41 -4.10
C THR A 190 -16.44 -15.80 -3.62
N THR A 191 -17.73 -16.04 -3.40
CA THR A 191 -18.20 -17.42 -3.30
C THR A 191 -18.26 -17.98 -4.72
N PRO A 192 -17.29 -18.81 -5.15
CA PRO A 192 -17.28 -19.29 -6.53
C PRO A 192 -18.53 -20.14 -6.78
N SER A 193 -19.28 -19.78 -7.81
CA SER A 193 -20.36 -20.63 -8.30
C SER A 193 -19.74 -21.79 -9.09
N GLY A 194 -20.04 -23.02 -8.71
CA GLY A 194 -19.61 -24.20 -9.46
C GLY A 194 -18.90 -25.26 -8.63
N ARG A 195 -18.68 -26.41 -9.27
CA ARG A 195 -17.93 -27.54 -8.66
C ARG A 195 -16.50 -27.54 -9.14
N ARG A 196 -15.59 -28.04 -8.30
CA ARG A 196 -14.24 -28.40 -8.73
C ARG A 196 -14.30 -29.34 -9.93
N SER A 197 -13.37 -29.23 -10.87
CA SER A 197 -13.33 -30.08 -12.05
C SER A 197 -13.31 -31.57 -11.64
N ALA A 198 -14.08 -32.38 -12.36
CA ALA A 198 -14.06 -33.83 -12.18
C ALA A 198 -12.72 -34.45 -12.67
N THR A 199 -12.11 -33.82 -13.68
CA THR A 199 -10.80 -34.22 -14.24
C THR A 199 -9.71 -33.23 -13.79
N PRO A 200 -8.44 -33.66 -13.76
CA PRO A 200 -7.33 -32.79 -13.39
C PRO A 200 -7.28 -31.49 -14.20
N ALA A 201 -7.21 -30.37 -13.51
CA ALA A 201 -7.17 -29.04 -14.09
C ALA A 201 -6.13 -28.18 -13.38
N LEU A 202 -5.30 -27.52 -14.15
CA LEU A 202 -4.33 -26.52 -13.68
C LEU A 202 -4.82 -25.13 -14.01
N THR A 203 -4.59 -24.19 -13.10
CA THR A 203 -4.80 -22.77 -13.39
C THR A 203 -3.52 -21.98 -13.14
N VAL A 204 -3.18 -21.10 -14.06
CA VAL A 204 -2.03 -20.21 -13.98
C VAL A 204 -2.53 -18.78 -14.14
N VAL A 205 -2.27 -17.96 -13.13
CA VAL A 205 -2.63 -16.55 -13.15
C VAL A 205 -1.38 -15.70 -12.99
N SER A 206 -0.97 -15.03 -14.05
CA SER A 206 0.19 -14.16 -14.01
C SER A 206 0.23 -13.21 -15.20
N ARG A 207 1.01 -12.14 -15.10
CA ARG A 207 1.43 -11.39 -16.28
C ARG A 207 2.34 -12.28 -17.14
N LEU A 208 2.14 -12.26 -18.45
CA LEU A 208 2.94 -13.06 -19.39
C LEU A 208 4.26 -12.35 -19.71
N VAL A 209 5.20 -12.43 -18.76
CA VAL A 209 6.54 -11.84 -18.82
C VAL A 209 7.61 -12.92 -18.51
N PRO A 210 8.87 -12.76 -18.98
CA PRO A 210 9.90 -13.81 -18.86
C PRO A 210 10.13 -14.31 -17.42
N GLN A 211 10.01 -13.44 -16.41
CA GLN A 211 10.24 -13.79 -15.00
C GLN A 211 9.19 -14.77 -14.45
N LYS A 212 8.02 -14.87 -15.07
CA LYS A 212 6.94 -15.77 -14.64
C LYS A 212 7.08 -17.19 -15.16
N ARG A 213 7.97 -17.41 -16.12
CA ARG A 213 8.36 -18.72 -16.66
C ARG A 213 7.17 -19.61 -17.03
N VAL A 214 6.12 -19.02 -17.63
CA VAL A 214 4.96 -19.78 -18.12
C VAL A 214 5.37 -20.79 -19.22
N ASP A 215 6.47 -20.54 -19.91
CA ASP A 215 7.09 -21.45 -20.88
C ASP A 215 7.37 -22.84 -20.28
N LEU A 216 7.78 -22.92 -19.02
CA LEU A 216 8.05 -24.19 -18.34
C LEU A 216 6.79 -25.03 -18.16
N ILE A 217 5.67 -24.39 -17.88
CA ILE A 217 4.38 -25.09 -17.73
C ILE A 217 3.99 -25.71 -19.08
N LEU A 218 4.04 -24.90 -20.16
CA LEU A 218 3.70 -25.39 -21.50
C LEU A 218 4.59 -26.57 -21.92
N ARG A 219 5.88 -26.52 -21.62
CA ARG A 219 6.83 -27.61 -21.89
C ARG A 219 6.56 -28.87 -21.07
N ALA A 220 5.97 -28.74 -19.88
CA ALA A 220 5.60 -29.87 -19.03
C ALA A 220 4.34 -30.59 -19.55
N VAL A 221 3.40 -29.89 -20.20
CA VAL A 221 2.09 -30.41 -20.60
C VAL A 221 2.18 -31.67 -21.46
N PRO A 222 3.04 -31.83 -22.49
CA PRO A 222 3.09 -33.06 -23.29
C PRO A 222 3.41 -34.30 -22.46
N GLY A 223 4.29 -34.17 -21.46
CA GLY A 223 4.62 -35.26 -20.53
C GLY A 223 3.46 -35.62 -19.62
N LEU A 224 2.76 -34.60 -19.14
CA LEU A 224 1.60 -34.77 -18.26
C LEU A 224 0.41 -35.39 -19.01
N LEU A 225 0.15 -35.02 -20.26
CA LEU A 225 -0.94 -35.60 -21.08
C LEU A 225 -0.73 -37.09 -21.36
N ARG A 226 0.49 -37.61 -21.41
CA ARG A 226 0.75 -39.05 -21.53
C ARG A 226 0.29 -39.84 -20.30
N ARG A 227 0.31 -39.21 -19.12
CA ARG A 227 -0.16 -39.83 -17.87
C ARG A 227 -1.64 -39.53 -17.59
N THR A 228 -2.07 -38.34 -17.97
CA THR A 228 -3.40 -37.78 -17.67
C THR A 228 -3.97 -37.12 -18.92
N PRO A 229 -4.54 -37.92 -19.86
CA PRO A 229 -5.02 -37.40 -21.15
C PRO A 229 -6.12 -36.32 -21.04
N GLU A 230 -6.87 -36.31 -19.94
CA GLU A 230 -7.97 -35.36 -19.66
C GLU A 230 -7.50 -34.05 -19.05
N LEU A 231 -6.19 -33.90 -18.78
CA LEU A 231 -5.66 -32.69 -18.16
C LEU A 231 -6.05 -31.44 -18.95
N ARG A 232 -6.47 -30.39 -18.23
CA ARG A 232 -6.74 -29.06 -18.75
C ARG A 232 -5.86 -28.03 -18.06
N VAL A 233 -5.44 -27.01 -18.82
CA VAL A 233 -4.62 -25.91 -18.31
C VAL A 233 -5.26 -24.59 -18.72
N ASP A 234 -5.68 -23.81 -17.74
CA ASP A 234 -6.23 -22.47 -17.90
C ASP A 234 -5.14 -21.43 -17.62
N LEU A 235 -4.76 -20.64 -18.62
CA LEU A 235 -3.79 -19.55 -18.52
C LEU A 235 -4.52 -18.21 -18.51
N CYS A 236 -4.46 -17.51 -17.39
CA CYS A 236 -5.07 -16.19 -17.20
C CYS A 236 -4.00 -15.12 -17.08
N GLY A 237 -4.15 -14.06 -17.84
CA GLY A 237 -3.26 -12.92 -17.88
C GLY A 237 -2.79 -12.58 -19.29
N ASP A 238 -2.14 -11.44 -19.39
CA ASP A 238 -1.62 -10.90 -20.63
C ASP A 238 -0.20 -10.37 -20.45
N GLY A 239 0.48 -10.05 -21.57
CA GLY A 239 1.82 -9.52 -21.53
C GLY A 239 2.61 -9.78 -22.81
N PRO A 240 3.84 -9.24 -22.91
CA PRO A 240 4.67 -9.32 -24.13
C PRO A 240 5.01 -10.75 -24.58
N GLU A 241 5.00 -11.74 -23.63
CA GLU A 241 5.25 -13.14 -23.96
C GLU A 241 4.01 -13.87 -24.51
N GLY A 242 2.82 -13.23 -24.55
CA GLY A 242 1.56 -13.88 -24.89
C GLY A 242 1.57 -14.54 -26.27
N GLU A 243 2.13 -13.87 -27.28
CA GLU A 243 2.21 -14.42 -28.64
C GLU A 243 3.24 -15.56 -28.74
N SER A 244 4.41 -15.42 -28.12
CA SER A 244 5.46 -16.45 -28.11
C SER A 244 4.99 -17.71 -27.40
N LEU A 245 4.24 -17.58 -26.30
CA LEU A 245 3.67 -18.71 -25.56
C LEU A 245 2.58 -19.43 -26.36
N ARG A 246 1.72 -18.72 -27.12
CA ARG A 246 0.74 -19.35 -28.02
C ARG A 246 1.43 -20.13 -29.14
N LYS A 247 2.48 -19.55 -29.75
CA LYS A 247 3.30 -20.25 -30.75
C LYS A 247 3.97 -21.50 -30.19
N LEU A 248 4.48 -21.41 -28.94
CA LEU A 248 5.07 -22.57 -28.25
C LEU A 248 4.01 -23.66 -28.01
N ALA A 249 2.80 -23.31 -27.54
CA ALA A 249 1.73 -24.29 -27.32
C ALA A 249 1.30 -24.96 -28.62
N ALA A 250 1.19 -24.24 -29.73
CA ALA A 250 0.89 -24.78 -31.03
C ALA A 250 2.01 -25.74 -31.51
N GLY A 251 3.29 -25.34 -31.39
CA GLY A 251 4.44 -26.17 -31.75
C GLY A 251 4.59 -27.46 -30.92
N LEU A 252 4.10 -27.44 -29.68
CA LEU A 252 4.04 -28.62 -28.80
C LEU A 252 2.81 -29.50 -29.05
N GLY A 253 1.86 -29.09 -29.88
CA GLY A 253 0.64 -29.84 -30.17
C GLY A 253 -0.34 -29.92 -29.00
N ILE A 254 -0.30 -28.97 -28.06
CA ILE A 254 -1.10 -29.00 -26.83
C ILE A 254 -2.30 -28.05 -26.83
N GLY A 255 -2.65 -27.50 -27.99
CA GLY A 255 -3.72 -26.50 -28.10
C GLY A 255 -5.10 -26.95 -27.64
N SER A 256 -5.42 -28.26 -27.68
CA SER A 256 -6.66 -28.83 -27.17
C SER A 256 -6.72 -28.92 -25.65
N ALA A 257 -5.58 -28.91 -24.96
CA ALA A 257 -5.47 -29.02 -23.50
C ALA A 257 -5.23 -27.68 -22.82
N VAL A 258 -4.78 -26.64 -23.54
CA VAL A 258 -4.38 -25.33 -22.99
C VAL A 258 -5.30 -24.23 -23.50
N VAL A 259 -5.90 -23.48 -22.59
CA VAL A 259 -6.78 -22.35 -22.92
C VAL A 259 -6.13 -21.04 -22.44
N PHE A 260 -5.92 -20.10 -23.34
CA PHE A 260 -5.44 -18.76 -23.03
C PHE A 260 -6.64 -17.81 -22.88
N HIS A 261 -6.96 -17.43 -21.66
CA HIS A 261 -8.10 -16.56 -21.36
C HIS A 261 -7.80 -15.06 -21.54
N GLY A 262 -6.52 -14.68 -21.64
CA GLY A 262 -6.15 -13.26 -21.60
C GLY A 262 -6.44 -12.65 -20.23
N HIS A 263 -6.71 -11.34 -20.19
CA HIS A 263 -7.16 -10.65 -19.00
C HIS A 263 -8.59 -11.06 -18.66
N VAL A 264 -8.83 -11.47 -17.41
CA VAL A 264 -10.15 -11.91 -16.92
C VAL A 264 -10.60 -11.04 -15.76
N SER A 265 -11.92 -11.00 -15.50
CA SER A 265 -12.46 -10.34 -14.29
C SER A 265 -12.05 -11.08 -13.03
N GLU A 266 -12.14 -10.40 -11.88
CA GLU A 266 -11.84 -11.01 -10.59
C GLU A 266 -12.74 -12.23 -10.31
N GLU A 267 -14.03 -12.14 -10.63
CA GLU A 267 -15.00 -13.23 -10.49
C GLU A 267 -14.58 -14.44 -11.33
N ARG A 268 -14.21 -14.20 -12.61
CA ARG A 268 -13.78 -15.26 -13.50
C ARG A 268 -12.47 -15.90 -13.06
N LYS A 269 -11.54 -15.09 -12.54
CA LYS A 269 -10.28 -15.58 -11.95
C LYS A 269 -10.56 -16.52 -10.77
N GLN A 270 -11.47 -16.12 -9.87
CA GLN A 270 -11.84 -16.92 -8.71
C GLN A 270 -12.53 -18.23 -9.10
N GLU A 271 -13.41 -18.21 -10.12
CA GLU A 271 -14.03 -19.42 -10.67
C GLU A 271 -12.98 -20.39 -11.24
N LEU A 272 -12.01 -19.89 -12.01
CA LEU A 272 -10.95 -20.72 -12.60
C LEU A 272 -10.05 -21.32 -11.51
N PHE A 273 -9.67 -20.55 -10.50
CA PHE A 273 -8.95 -21.08 -9.35
C PHE A 273 -9.79 -22.16 -8.63
N HIS A 274 -11.06 -21.92 -8.37
CA HIS A 274 -11.91 -22.89 -7.66
C HIS A 274 -12.11 -24.21 -8.43
N ARG A 275 -12.21 -24.15 -9.75
CA ARG A 275 -12.34 -25.31 -10.62
C ARG A 275 -11.06 -26.14 -10.69
N ALA A 276 -9.88 -25.49 -10.55
CA ALA A 276 -8.60 -26.16 -10.64
C ALA A 276 -8.32 -27.10 -9.47
N TRP A 277 -7.58 -28.17 -9.73
CA TRP A 277 -7.01 -29.00 -8.69
C TRP A 277 -5.74 -28.36 -8.11
N LEU A 278 -4.99 -27.65 -8.96
CA LEU A 278 -3.71 -27.07 -8.61
C LEU A 278 -3.49 -25.74 -9.36
N THR A 279 -2.91 -24.75 -8.68
CA THR A 279 -2.31 -23.60 -9.37
C THR A 279 -0.80 -23.76 -9.45
N VAL A 280 -0.20 -23.32 -10.56
CA VAL A 280 1.25 -23.47 -10.79
C VAL A 280 1.89 -22.09 -10.97
N VAL A 281 2.92 -21.79 -10.17
CA VAL A 281 3.61 -20.51 -10.13
C VAL A 281 5.12 -20.71 -10.28
N PRO A 282 5.65 -20.93 -11.49
CA PRO A 282 7.07 -21.24 -11.72
C PRO A 282 7.95 -19.99 -11.82
N SER A 283 7.55 -18.89 -11.18
CA SER A 283 8.28 -17.62 -11.18
C SER A 283 9.69 -17.78 -10.63
N VAL A 284 10.65 -17.04 -11.19
CA VAL A 284 12.04 -17.01 -10.67
C VAL A 284 12.19 -16.14 -9.42
N ALA A 285 11.25 -15.23 -9.18
CA ALA A 285 11.20 -14.38 -7.98
C ALA A 285 9.83 -13.75 -7.84
N GLU A 286 9.38 -13.57 -6.60
CA GLU A 286 8.14 -12.88 -6.22
C GLU A 286 8.37 -12.05 -4.95
N GLY A 287 7.57 -11.01 -4.77
CA GLY A 287 7.55 -10.29 -3.48
C GLY A 287 6.80 -11.06 -2.40
N TRP A 288 5.66 -11.68 -2.79
CA TRP A 288 4.80 -12.41 -1.86
C TRP A 288 4.22 -13.70 -2.46
N GLY A 289 3.73 -13.67 -3.70
CA GLY A 289 2.96 -14.79 -4.26
C GLY A 289 1.45 -14.58 -4.09
N LEU A 290 0.95 -13.40 -4.49
CA LEU A 290 -0.48 -13.08 -4.37
C LEU A 290 -1.39 -14.13 -5.02
N ALA A 291 -1.03 -14.64 -6.22
CA ALA A 291 -1.79 -15.68 -6.91
C ALA A 291 -1.90 -16.98 -6.09
N VAL A 292 -0.90 -17.30 -5.26
CA VAL A 292 -0.96 -18.44 -4.32
C VAL A 292 -2.05 -18.23 -3.27
N ILE A 293 -2.05 -17.05 -2.64
CA ILE A 293 -3.00 -16.73 -1.58
C ILE A 293 -4.43 -16.62 -2.15
N GLU A 294 -4.58 -16.05 -3.35
CA GLU A 294 -5.88 -15.99 -4.06
C GLU A 294 -6.43 -17.39 -4.37
N ALA A 295 -5.60 -18.30 -4.90
CA ALA A 295 -5.99 -19.68 -5.14
C ALA A 295 -6.33 -20.42 -3.84
N ASN A 296 -5.53 -20.24 -2.80
CA ASN A 296 -5.77 -20.83 -1.50
C ASN A 296 -7.08 -20.33 -0.85
N ALA A 297 -7.45 -19.09 -1.07
CA ALA A 297 -8.71 -18.52 -0.55
C ALA A 297 -9.94 -19.27 -1.04
N VAL A 298 -9.90 -19.81 -2.26
CA VAL A 298 -10.97 -20.66 -2.82
C VAL A 298 -10.69 -22.17 -2.65
N GLY A 299 -9.64 -22.55 -1.93
CA GLY A 299 -9.31 -23.91 -1.58
C GLY A 299 -8.44 -24.65 -2.60
N THR A 300 -7.75 -23.93 -3.48
CA THR A 300 -6.85 -24.55 -4.47
C THR A 300 -5.41 -24.43 -4.02
N PRO A 301 -4.69 -25.54 -3.84
CA PRO A 301 -3.27 -25.53 -3.46
C PRO A 301 -2.40 -25.02 -4.60
N ALA A 302 -1.16 -24.66 -4.24
CA ALA A 302 -0.19 -24.13 -5.20
C ALA A 302 1.06 -25.02 -5.28
N LEU A 303 1.64 -25.10 -6.49
CA LEU A 303 2.97 -25.63 -6.71
C LEU A 303 3.86 -24.53 -7.27
N ALA A 304 5.00 -24.31 -6.67
CA ALA A 304 5.94 -23.26 -7.06
C ALA A 304 7.39 -23.68 -6.88
N PHE A 305 8.31 -22.93 -7.48
CA PHE A 305 9.72 -23.05 -7.10
C PHE A 305 9.98 -22.40 -5.73
N ASP A 306 10.92 -22.96 -4.98
CA ASP A 306 11.38 -22.45 -3.69
C ASP A 306 12.26 -21.22 -3.87
N VAL A 307 11.61 -20.09 -4.20
CA VAL A 307 12.22 -18.78 -4.38
C VAL A 307 11.64 -17.77 -3.39
N PRO A 308 12.35 -16.64 -3.14
CA PRO A 308 11.84 -15.58 -2.27
C PRO A 308 10.40 -15.18 -2.61
N GLY A 309 9.59 -14.95 -1.58
CA GLY A 309 8.17 -14.63 -1.68
C GLY A 309 7.29 -15.87 -1.85
N LEU A 310 7.58 -16.80 -2.75
CA LEU A 310 6.80 -18.04 -2.90
C LEU A 310 6.98 -18.97 -1.71
N ARG A 311 8.22 -19.09 -1.17
CA ARG A 311 8.47 -19.85 0.08
C ARG A 311 7.77 -19.27 1.30
N ASP A 312 7.42 -17.99 1.26
CA ASP A 312 6.68 -17.33 2.35
C ASP A 312 5.16 -17.57 2.23
N ALA A 313 4.67 -17.72 0.99
CA ALA A 313 3.26 -17.94 0.69
C ALA A 313 2.85 -19.43 0.77
N ILE A 314 3.79 -20.35 0.54
CA ILE A 314 3.54 -21.79 0.53
C ILE A 314 4.16 -22.44 1.76
N ARG A 315 3.36 -23.22 2.47
CA ARG A 315 3.79 -24.17 3.50
C ARG A 315 3.64 -25.60 2.95
N PRO A 316 4.75 -26.29 2.63
CA PRO A 316 4.70 -27.68 2.14
C PRO A 316 3.85 -28.58 3.04
N GLY A 317 3.00 -29.41 2.43
CA GLY A 317 2.10 -30.31 3.16
C GLY A 317 0.85 -29.65 3.76
N VAL A 318 0.72 -28.31 3.68
CA VAL A 318 -0.45 -27.56 4.16
C VAL A 318 -1.25 -27.01 2.99
N ASN A 319 -0.65 -26.11 2.21
CA ASN A 319 -1.34 -25.39 1.14
C ASN A 319 -0.66 -25.49 -0.23
N GLY A 320 0.32 -26.38 -0.36
CA GLY A 320 0.99 -26.60 -1.64
C GLY A 320 2.34 -27.30 -1.54
N TRP A 321 3.09 -27.20 -2.63
CA TRP A 321 4.40 -27.82 -2.84
C TRP A 321 5.43 -26.79 -3.26
N LEU A 322 6.65 -26.94 -2.77
CA LEU A 322 7.83 -26.18 -3.17
C LEU A 322 8.85 -27.10 -3.83
N LEU A 323 9.26 -26.76 -5.03
CA LEU A 323 10.29 -27.46 -5.79
C LEU A 323 11.60 -26.67 -5.75
N ALA A 324 12.73 -27.34 -5.64
CA ALA A 324 14.02 -26.67 -5.81
C ALA A 324 14.11 -26.02 -7.21
N PRO A 325 14.65 -24.81 -7.35
CA PRO A 325 14.86 -24.19 -8.67
C PRO A 325 15.69 -25.11 -9.59
N GLY A 326 15.19 -25.29 -10.83
CA GLY A 326 15.85 -26.14 -11.81
C GLY A 326 15.46 -27.63 -11.80
N THR A 327 14.58 -28.05 -10.86
CA THR A 327 14.01 -29.41 -10.92
C THR A 327 12.96 -29.55 -12.01
N ASP A 328 12.66 -30.80 -12.38
CA ASP A 328 11.62 -31.10 -13.38
C ASP A 328 10.22 -30.68 -12.89
N LEU A 329 9.70 -29.64 -13.48
CA LEU A 329 8.37 -29.12 -13.16
C LEU A 329 7.26 -30.14 -13.50
N ALA A 330 7.43 -30.95 -14.57
CA ALA A 330 6.44 -31.95 -14.96
C ALA A 330 6.33 -33.05 -13.90
N ALA A 331 7.46 -33.52 -13.38
CA ALA A 331 7.49 -34.52 -12.29
C ALA A 331 6.80 -33.95 -11.04
N GLY A 332 7.11 -32.73 -10.62
CA GLY A 332 6.48 -32.10 -9.46
C GLY A 332 4.97 -31.90 -9.61
N ILE A 333 4.51 -31.47 -10.82
CA ILE A 333 3.06 -31.35 -11.09
C ILE A 333 2.40 -32.74 -11.03
N ALA A 334 3.01 -33.78 -11.61
CA ALA A 334 2.46 -35.14 -11.56
C ALA A 334 2.31 -35.64 -10.13
N GLU A 335 3.34 -35.48 -9.28
CA GLU A 335 3.31 -35.87 -7.86
C GLU A 335 2.19 -35.12 -7.10
N ALA A 336 2.04 -33.81 -7.34
CA ALA A 336 0.98 -33.01 -6.73
C ALA A 336 -0.43 -33.47 -7.19
N LEU A 337 -0.60 -33.82 -8.47
CA LEU A 337 -1.86 -34.35 -8.99
C LEU A 337 -2.18 -35.72 -8.42
N ASP A 338 -1.18 -36.62 -8.28
CA ASP A 338 -1.33 -37.93 -7.63
C ASP A 338 -1.79 -37.75 -6.17
N ALA A 339 -1.19 -36.80 -5.43
CA ALA A 339 -1.59 -36.47 -4.06
C ALA A 339 -3.03 -35.91 -3.96
N LEU A 340 -3.57 -35.36 -5.04
CA LEU A 340 -4.92 -34.81 -5.15
C LEU A 340 -5.90 -35.75 -5.86
N ALA A 341 -5.54 -37.01 -6.10
CA ALA A 341 -6.32 -37.90 -6.95
C ALA A 341 -7.71 -38.21 -6.36
N THR A 342 -7.85 -38.32 -5.05
CA THR A 342 -9.14 -38.62 -4.42
C THR A 342 -9.92 -37.33 -4.02
N PRO A 343 -11.26 -37.38 -4.04
CA PRO A 343 -12.09 -36.27 -3.56
C PRO A 343 -11.73 -35.86 -2.12
N GLU A 344 -11.53 -36.81 -1.24
CA GLU A 344 -11.22 -36.61 0.19
C GLU A 344 -9.89 -35.86 0.38
N ALA A 345 -8.86 -36.20 -0.41
CA ALA A 345 -7.56 -35.54 -0.39
C ALA A 345 -7.70 -34.08 -0.87
N ARG A 346 -8.50 -33.85 -1.93
CA ARG A 346 -8.78 -32.49 -2.41
C ARG A 346 -9.54 -31.67 -1.38
N ASP A 347 -10.55 -32.23 -0.73
CA ASP A 347 -11.37 -31.53 0.27
C ASP A 347 -10.56 -31.17 1.52
N LEU A 348 -9.74 -32.09 2.00
CA LEU A 348 -8.82 -31.86 3.12
C LEU A 348 -7.81 -30.77 2.78
N THR A 349 -7.18 -30.83 1.61
CA THR A 349 -6.23 -29.82 1.14
C THR A 349 -6.92 -28.47 0.96
N ALA A 350 -8.12 -28.44 0.41
CA ALA A 350 -8.90 -27.21 0.23
C ALA A 350 -9.23 -26.55 1.58
N ALA A 351 -9.58 -27.33 2.60
CA ALA A 351 -9.82 -26.80 3.94
C ALA A 351 -8.55 -26.16 4.53
N ARG A 352 -7.39 -26.82 4.38
CA ARG A 352 -6.08 -26.29 4.82
C ARG A 352 -5.69 -25.02 4.07
N CYS A 353 -5.90 -24.98 2.75
CA CYS A 353 -5.66 -23.80 1.93
C CYS A 353 -6.49 -22.59 2.40
N ARG A 354 -7.79 -22.78 2.59
CA ARG A 354 -8.67 -21.71 3.09
C ARG A 354 -8.27 -21.23 4.48
N ALA A 355 -7.92 -22.16 5.38
CA ALA A 355 -7.46 -21.83 6.73
C ALA A 355 -6.16 -20.99 6.68
N TRP A 356 -5.21 -21.36 5.81
CA TRP A 356 -3.99 -20.60 5.60
C TRP A 356 -4.26 -19.20 5.04
N ALA A 357 -5.06 -19.10 3.97
CA ALA A 357 -5.40 -17.83 3.35
C ALA A 357 -6.18 -16.90 4.27
N ALA A 358 -6.96 -17.45 5.21
CA ALA A 358 -7.72 -16.65 6.19
C ALA A 358 -6.84 -15.81 7.11
N ALA A 359 -5.56 -16.18 7.28
CA ALA A 359 -4.59 -15.38 8.05
C ALA A 359 -4.18 -14.06 7.37
N PHE A 360 -4.51 -13.90 6.09
CA PHE A 360 -4.14 -12.74 5.28
C PHE A 360 -5.39 -11.97 4.85
N SER A 361 -5.65 -10.85 5.48
CA SER A 361 -6.73 -9.95 5.08
C SER A 361 -6.20 -8.55 4.79
N TRP A 362 -6.82 -7.87 3.85
CA TRP A 362 -6.48 -6.48 3.56
C TRP A 362 -6.75 -5.55 4.74
N ASP A 363 -7.75 -5.87 5.57
CA ASP A 363 -8.06 -5.09 6.77
C ASP A 363 -6.94 -5.20 7.81
N ALA A 364 -6.44 -6.41 8.04
CA ALA A 364 -5.29 -6.62 8.93
C ALA A 364 -4.00 -5.97 8.39
N SER A 365 -3.81 -5.95 7.07
CA SER A 365 -2.66 -5.30 6.44
C SER A 365 -2.76 -3.78 6.55
N ALA A 366 -3.93 -3.21 6.32
CA ALA A 366 -4.17 -1.79 6.49
C ALA A 366 -3.99 -1.35 7.96
N GLU A 367 -4.51 -2.12 8.90
CA GLU A 367 -4.33 -1.87 10.34
C GLU A 367 -2.85 -1.90 10.75
N ARG A 368 -2.07 -2.88 10.26
CA ARG A 368 -0.62 -2.95 10.53
C ARG A 368 0.14 -1.76 9.93
N LEU A 369 -0.18 -1.35 8.70
CA LEU A 369 0.47 -0.17 8.11
C LEU A 369 0.06 1.11 8.84
N ALA A 370 -1.21 1.24 9.23
CA ALA A 370 -1.68 2.35 10.05
C ALA A 370 -0.92 2.45 11.37
N GLN A 371 -0.67 1.31 12.03
CA GLN A 371 0.16 1.25 13.24
C GLN A 371 1.57 1.79 12.99
N VAL A 372 2.23 1.39 11.89
CA VAL A 372 3.58 1.88 11.53
C VAL A 372 3.57 3.40 11.31
N VAL A 373 2.56 3.91 10.60
CA VAL A 373 2.40 5.37 10.37
C VAL A 373 2.24 6.11 11.69
N LEU A 374 1.37 5.63 12.58
CA LEU A 374 1.14 6.26 13.89
C LEU A 374 2.38 6.23 14.78
N GLU A 375 3.11 5.11 14.81
CA GLU A 375 4.36 4.99 15.57
C GLU A 375 5.41 5.98 15.10
N ASP A 376 5.55 6.19 13.77
CA ASP A 376 6.50 7.16 13.23
C ASP A 376 6.06 8.60 13.50
N LEU A 377 4.78 8.93 13.38
CA LEU A 377 4.23 10.22 13.78
C LEU A 377 4.51 10.51 15.25
N GLN A 378 4.24 9.54 16.15
CA GLN A 378 4.54 9.68 17.58
C GLN A 378 6.03 9.82 17.86
N ARG A 379 6.90 9.06 17.14
CA ARG A 379 8.36 9.16 17.25
C ARG A 379 8.83 10.57 16.90
N ILE A 380 8.33 11.13 15.82
CA ILE A 380 8.64 12.50 15.37
C ILE A 380 8.20 13.51 16.42
N HIS A 381 6.99 13.37 16.96
CA HIS A 381 6.48 14.26 18.01
C HIS A 381 7.29 14.17 19.30
N ARG A 382 7.69 12.96 19.74
CA ARG A 382 8.55 12.79 20.93
C ARG A 382 9.93 13.42 20.75
N HIS A 383 10.56 13.29 19.58
CA HIS A 383 11.84 13.91 19.27
C HIS A 383 11.78 15.44 19.22
N ARG A 384 10.65 16.01 18.86
CA ARG A 384 10.39 17.45 18.96
C ARG A 384 10.34 17.91 20.43
N ARG A 385 9.72 17.12 21.30
CA ARG A 385 9.64 17.41 22.74
C ARG A 385 11.00 17.25 23.47
N SER A 386 11.83 16.29 23.06
CA SER A 386 13.11 16.00 23.73
C SER A 386 14.24 16.94 23.35
N ARG A 387 14.25 17.49 22.15
CA ARG A 387 15.12 18.62 21.81
C ARG A 387 14.41 19.86 22.34
N ARG A 388 14.96 20.52 23.31
CA ARG A 388 14.56 21.85 23.82
C ARG A 388 14.52 22.92 22.71
N CYS A 389 13.80 22.65 21.63
CA CYS A 389 13.32 23.65 20.71
C CYS A 389 11.98 24.10 21.25
N ALA A 390 11.98 25.28 21.81
CA ALA A 390 10.84 26.06 22.23
C ALA A 390 9.90 26.37 21.06
N SER A 391 9.28 25.39 20.45
CA SER A 391 8.27 25.61 19.44
C SER A 391 7.40 24.38 19.22
N ASP A 392 6.72 23.93 20.26
CA ASP A 392 5.39 23.36 20.04
C ASP A 392 4.50 24.57 19.71
N LEU A 393 4.67 25.11 18.49
CA LEU A 393 3.83 26.17 17.98
C LEU A 393 2.42 25.60 17.85
N SER A 394 1.56 26.03 18.74
CA SER A 394 0.12 25.82 18.64
C SER A 394 -0.49 27.14 18.19
N VAL A 395 -1.48 27.07 17.34
CA VAL A 395 -2.21 28.26 16.91
C VAL A 395 -3.52 28.33 17.67
N VAL A 396 -3.75 29.42 18.38
CA VAL A 396 -5.05 29.74 18.94
C VAL A 396 -5.81 30.60 17.94
N THR A 397 -6.97 30.14 17.55
CA THR A 397 -7.89 30.92 16.74
C THR A 397 -9.09 31.33 17.57
N ARG A 398 -9.55 32.57 17.38
CA ARG A 398 -10.78 33.10 17.99
C ARG A 398 -11.62 33.71 16.89
N PHE A 399 -12.86 33.30 16.76
CA PHE A 399 -13.81 33.87 15.79
C PHE A 399 -15.24 33.75 16.31
N THR A 400 -16.13 34.56 15.78
CA THR A 400 -17.56 34.47 16.02
C THR A 400 -18.28 33.91 14.81
N SER A 401 -19.33 33.14 15.02
CA SER A 401 -20.14 32.58 13.93
C SER A 401 -21.56 33.14 13.93
N PRO A 402 -22.13 33.46 12.79
CA PRO A 402 -23.54 33.84 12.65
C PRO A 402 -24.49 32.65 12.83
N ASP A 403 -24.00 31.40 12.63
CA ASP A 403 -24.71 30.15 12.94
C ASP A 403 -23.82 29.27 13.84
N PRO A 404 -23.89 29.50 15.17
CA PRO A 404 -23.04 28.79 16.10
C PRO A 404 -23.24 27.27 16.15
N ASP A 405 -24.48 26.80 15.89
CA ASP A 405 -24.80 25.38 15.96
C ASP A 405 -24.30 24.60 14.73
N ALA A 406 -24.40 25.22 13.53
CA ALA A 406 -23.79 24.65 12.33
C ALA A 406 -22.26 24.62 12.45
N THR A 407 -21.67 25.71 12.97
CA THR A 407 -20.22 25.80 13.19
C THR A 407 -19.75 24.79 14.24
N GLU A 408 -20.48 24.57 15.29
CA GLU A 408 -20.14 23.55 16.28
C GLU A 408 -20.11 22.13 15.66
N ARG A 409 -21.10 21.80 14.84
CA ARG A 409 -21.12 20.53 14.10
C ARG A 409 -19.91 20.39 13.18
N ALA A 410 -19.59 21.45 12.42
CA ALA A 410 -18.43 21.49 11.54
C ALA A 410 -17.11 21.36 12.31
N VAL A 411 -16.95 22.04 13.43
CA VAL A 411 -15.79 21.96 14.32
C VAL A 411 -15.64 20.53 14.85
N ARG A 412 -16.71 19.92 15.38
CA ARG A 412 -16.70 18.54 15.86
C ARG A 412 -16.33 17.54 14.78
N SER A 413 -16.78 17.76 13.55
CA SER A 413 -16.52 16.86 12.42
C SER A 413 -15.17 17.07 11.73
N SER A 414 -14.52 18.23 11.89
CA SER A 414 -13.34 18.63 11.11
C SER A 414 -12.04 18.74 11.91
N LEU A 415 -12.10 18.87 13.24
CA LEU A 415 -10.91 18.98 14.08
C LEU A 415 -10.33 17.61 14.43
N ARG A 416 -9.02 17.57 14.64
CA ARG A 416 -8.27 16.38 15.06
C ARG A 416 -8.53 16.10 16.53
N GLU A 417 -8.37 14.84 16.96
CA GLU A 417 -8.48 14.44 18.37
C GLU A 417 -7.49 15.18 19.29
N THR A 418 -6.39 15.67 18.74
CA THR A 418 -5.37 16.47 19.44
C THR A 418 -5.71 17.94 19.57
N ASP A 419 -6.66 18.44 18.77
CA ASP A 419 -7.07 19.84 18.80
C ASP A 419 -8.14 20.05 19.86
N VAL A 420 -8.05 21.19 20.55
CA VAL A 420 -9.00 21.52 21.62
C VAL A 420 -9.83 22.71 21.16
N TRP A 421 -11.11 22.69 21.47
CA TRP A 421 -11.99 23.80 21.16
C TRP A 421 -12.96 24.10 22.31
N HIS A 422 -13.39 25.34 22.38
CA HIS A 422 -14.38 25.82 23.34
C HIS A 422 -15.32 26.81 22.65
N ARG A 423 -16.60 26.73 22.97
CA ARG A 423 -17.64 27.65 22.53
C ARG A 423 -18.20 28.42 23.70
N GLU A 424 -18.34 29.71 23.55
CA GLU A 424 -18.98 30.62 24.49
C GLU A 424 -19.95 31.52 23.70
N GLY A 425 -21.25 31.17 23.74
CA GLY A 425 -22.26 31.84 22.91
C GLY A 425 -22.02 31.64 21.41
N ASP A 426 -21.78 32.73 20.69
CA ASP A 426 -21.44 32.75 19.28
C ASP A 426 -19.93 32.71 19.00
N ALA A 427 -19.11 32.82 20.06
CA ALA A 427 -17.67 32.85 19.96
C ALA A 427 -17.07 31.44 20.07
N PHE A 428 -16.08 31.16 19.23
CA PHE A 428 -15.30 29.93 19.22
C PHE A 428 -13.83 30.21 19.49
N ARG A 429 -13.22 29.35 20.31
CA ARG A 429 -11.77 29.31 20.55
C ARG A 429 -11.27 27.94 20.17
N LEU A 430 -10.29 27.86 19.27
CA LEU A 430 -9.67 26.61 18.89
C LEU A 430 -8.17 26.67 19.18
N LEU A 431 -7.65 25.61 19.77
CA LEU A 431 -6.21 25.37 19.93
C LEU A 431 -5.82 24.26 18.97
N LEU A 432 -5.12 24.62 17.90
CA LEU A 432 -4.65 23.72 16.87
C LEU A 432 -3.20 23.32 17.18
N HIS A 433 -3.00 22.11 17.64
CA HIS A 433 -1.68 21.61 18.04
C HIS A 433 -0.77 21.31 16.85
N GLY A 434 0.51 21.67 16.95
CA GLY A 434 1.52 21.43 15.92
C GLY A 434 1.20 22.10 14.59
N CYS A 435 0.53 23.23 14.63
CA CYS A 435 0.01 23.97 13.48
C CYS A 435 0.71 25.32 13.38
N ASP A 436 1.09 25.73 12.16
CA ASP A 436 1.50 27.08 11.82
C ASP A 436 0.29 27.89 11.33
N GLU A 437 0.48 29.19 11.09
CA GLU A 437 -0.59 30.08 10.64
C GLU A 437 -1.25 29.62 9.32
N VAL A 438 -0.46 29.09 8.39
CA VAL A 438 -0.96 28.62 7.08
C VAL A 438 -1.86 27.40 7.26
N ARG A 439 -1.44 26.46 8.11
CA ARG A 439 -2.23 25.28 8.45
C ARG A 439 -3.49 25.63 9.23
N ALA A 440 -3.41 26.62 10.12
CA ALA A 440 -4.57 27.11 10.84
C ALA A 440 -5.61 27.70 9.89
N TRP A 441 -5.18 28.52 8.92
CA TRP A 441 -6.05 29.04 7.88
C TRP A 441 -6.68 27.94 7.02
N ASN A 442 -5.89 26.93 6.64
CA ASN A 442 -6.41 25.78 5.91
C ASN A 442 -7.40 24.97 6.73
N ALA A 443 -7.19 24.84 8.03
CA ALA A 443 -8.14 24.16 8.93
C ALA A 443 -9.44 24.95 9.06
N LEU A 444 -9.37 26.27 9.24
CA LEU A 444 -10.53 27.17 9.30
C LEU A 444 -11.32 27.19 7.98
N SER A 445 -10.65 27.17 6.84
CA SER A 445 -11.28 27.12 5.52
C SER A 445 -12.06 25.84 5.23
N ARG A 446 -11.73 24.75 5.94
CA ARG A 446 -12.45 23.47 5.86
C ARG A 446 -13.66 23.39 6.79
N LEU A 447 -13.71 24.24 7.81
CA LEU A 447 -14.91 24.44 8.57
C LEU A 447 -15.86 25.17 7.66
N ASP A 448 -16.96 24.65 7.26
CA ASP A 448 -17.97 25.27 6.38
C ASP A 448 -18.58 26.53 7.08
N VAL A 449 -17.68 27.41 7.52
CA VAL A 449 -17.95 28.65 8.21
C VAL A 449 -17.92 29.76 7.18
N ALA A 450 -18.91 30.61 7.18
CA ALA A 450 -19.01 31.72 6.26
C ALA A 450 -17.68 32.50 6.15
N GLU A 451 -17.22 32.76 4.92
CA GLU A 451 -15.92 33.36 4.58
C GLU A 451 -15.63 34.65 5.40
N ALA A 452 -16.68 35.38 5.75
CA ALA A 452 -16.62 36.58 6.61
C ALA A 452 -16.24 36.25 8.09
N ALA A 453 -16.54 35.09 8.59
CA ALA A 453 -16.19 34.70 9.96
C ALA A 453 -14.71 34.26 10.03
N VAL A 454 -14.22 33.57 9.01
CA VAL A 454 -12.80 33.20 8.88
C VAL A 454 -11.91 34.41 8.71
N ALA A 455 -12.35 35.43 7.94
CA ALA A 455 -11.60 36.68 7.75
C ALA A 455 -11.43 37.52 9.03
N ARG A 456 -12.26 37.28 10.07
CA ARG A 456 -12.19 37.96 11.36
C ARG A 456 -11.47 37.12 12.43
N ALA A 457 -11.02 35.90 12.12
CA ALA A 457 -10.33 35.05 13.07
C ALA A 457 -8.99 35.67 13.48
N ARG A 458 -8.76 35.81 14.78
CA ARG A 458 -7.44 36.15 15.31
C ARG A 458 -6.63 34.89 15.47
N ILE A 459 -5.48 34.82 14.81
CA ILE A 459 -4.52 33.73 14.89
C ILE A 459 -3.37 34.21 15.74
N THR A 460 -3.10 33.49 16.83
CA THR A 460 -2.00 33.80 17.74
C THR A 460 -1.16 32.52 17.92
N LEU A 461 0.15 32.65 17.76
CA LEU A 461 1.09 31.58 18.07
C LEU A 461 1.21 31.47 19.61
N ALA A 462 1.05 30.26 20.12
CA ALA A 462 1.15 29.97 21.56
C ALA A 462 2.04 28.77 21.82
N ASN A 463 2.82 28.83 22.88
CA ASN A 463 3.49 27.65 23.42
C ASN A 463 2.49 26.79 24.17
N GLY A 464 2.48 25.47 23.96
CA GLY A 464 1.45 24.58 24.49
C GLY A 464 1.28 24.56 26.02
N HIS A 465 2.24 25.11 26.78
CA HIS A 465 2.15 25.27 28.23
C HIS A 465 1.37 26.51 28.68
N ASP A 466 1.37 27.59 27.90
CA ASP A 466 0.82 28.88 28.35
C ASP A 466 -0.69 28.97 28.14
N VAL A 467 -1.26 28.12 27.28
CA VAL A 467 -2.67 28.22 26.85
C VAL A 467 -3.63 27.59 27.89
N LEU A 468 -3.20 26.58 28.62
CA LEU A 468 -4.03 25.90 29.62
C LEU A 468 -4.15 26.67 30.94
N LEU A 469 -3.18 27.52 31.26
CA LEU A 469 -3.14 28.27 32.52
C LEU A 469 -3.60 29.73 32.37
N GLY A 470 -3.61 30.27 31.11
CA GLY A 470 -3.96 31.69 30.88
C GLY A 470 -5.40 31.96 30.46
N ALA A 471 -6.25 30.94 30.34
CA ALA A 471 -7.62 31.12 29.82
C ALA A 471 -8.63 31.61 30.88
N ALA A 472 -8.23 31.80 32.14
CA ALA A 472 -9.13 32.17 33.20
C ALA A 472 -8.95 33.60 33.76
N GLY A 473 -8.22 34.48 33.10
CA GLY A 473 -8.12 35.82 33.64
C GLY A 473 -7.17 36.73 32.89
N SER A 474 -7.70 37.54 32.02
CA SER A 474 -7.28 38.92 31.83
C SER A 474 -8.01 39.56 30.62
N ASP A 475 -9.28 39.86 30.85
CA ASP A 475 -9.98 40.93 30.13
C ASP A 475 -10.44 41.92 31.19
N GLU A 476 -9.49 42.57 31.90
CA GLU A 476 -9.71 43.81 32.60
C GLU A 476 -8.56 44.75 32.27
N GLY A 477 -8.92 45.81 31.56
CA GLY A 477 -8.06 46.91 31.28
C GLY A 477 -7.60 47.59 32.58
N ALA A 478 -6.32 47.53 32.87
CA ALA A 478 -5.67 48.41 33.82
C ALA A 478 -4.87 49.44 33.05
N THR A 479 -5.44 50.60 32.85
CA THR A 479 -4.71 51.84 32.60
C THR A 479 -3.70 52.07 33.74
N PRO A 480 -2.45 52.41 33.47
CA PRO A 480 -1.53 52.86 34.50
C PRO A 480 -1.85 54.31 34.91
N GLY A 481 -2.29 54.52 36.13
CA GLY A 481 -2.34 55.81 36.78
C GLY A 481 -0.94 56.21 37.27
N PRO A 482 -0.68 57.53 37.44
CA PRO A 482 0.67 58.03 37.53
C PRO A 482 1.28 57.95 38.93
N SER A 483 2.59 57.83 38.90
CA SER A 483 3.55 57.91 40.00
C SER A 483 3.29 58.97 41.06
N GLY A 484 3.48 58.57 42.30
CA GLY A 484 3.58 59.48 43.45
C GLY A 484 4.56 58.95 44.51
N GLY A 485 5.69 59.63 44.66
CA GLY A 485 6.33 59.89 45.95
C GLY A 485 7.28 58.88 46.55
N ARG A 486 8.56 59.12 46.47
CA ARG A 486 9.52 58.83 47.58
C ARG A 486 9.17 59.69 48.78
N PRO A 487 9.48 59.27 50.09
CA PRO A 487 10.82 59.59 50.57
C PRO A 487 11.43 58.62 51.60
N SER A 488 12.70 58.90 51.81
CA SER A 488 13.67 58.62 52.84
C SER A 488 14.15 57.18 52.96
#